data_78d2800edb81260d967dd1587cd2ba0f
#
_entry.id   78d2800edb81260d967dd1587cd2ba0f
#
_cell.length_a   1.000
_cell.length_b   1.000
_cell.length_c   1.000
_cell.angle_alpha   90.00
_cell.angle_beta   90.00
_cell.angle_gamma   90.00
#
_symmetry.space_group_name_H-M   'P 1'
#
loop_
_entity.id
_entity.type
_entity.pdbx_description
1 polymer ?
#
loop_
_entity_poly.entity_id
_entity_poly.type
_entity_poly.pdbx_seq_one_letter_code
_entity_poly.pdbx_strand_id
1 'polypeptide(L)'
;MDDLATRVDGNALAGELSEVFSQEMTVARVACGGCGAVEQLGADHAYIQTPGMVLRCCHCDRVLLVMFLAGDRLRVSLAGSEWIDL
;
A
#
# COMPACT_ATOMS: atom_id res chain seq x y z
N MET A 1 4.30 -21.99 -4.42
CA MET A 1 4.30 -21.52 -4.00
C MET A 1 4.27 -20.86 -3.80
N ASP A 2 3.95 -20.30 -3.92
CA ASP A 2 3.95 -19.53 -3.76
C ASP A 2 4.06 -18.88 -3.02
N ASP A 3 3.76 -19.00 -2.89
CA ASP A 3 3.93 -18.24 -2.16
C ASP A 3 4.94 -17.32 -1.89
N LEU A 4 5.30 -16.64 -2.62
CA LEU A 4 6.29 -15.60 -2.59
C LEU A 4 5.78 -14.34 -1.91
N ALA A 5 4.49 -14.12 -2.00
CA ALA A 5 3.85 -12.96 -1.38
C ALA A 5 2.75 -13.44 -0.43
N THR A 6 2.71 -12.86 0.76
CA THR A 6 1.68 -13.13 1.75
C THR A 6 0.71 -11.95 1.77
N ARG A 7 -0.57 -12.24 1.55
CA ARG A 7 -1.59 -11.19 1.61
C ARG A 7 -2.00 -10.95 3.06
N VAL A 8 -1.93 -9.69 3.47
CA VAL A 8 -2.39 -9.24 4.79
C VAL A 8 -3.17 -7.94 4.56
N ASP A 9 -3.81 -7.41 5.60
CA ASP A 9 -4.45 -6.12 5.45
C ASP A 9 -3.40 -4.99 5.49
N GLY A 10 -3.80 -3.80 5.06
CA GLY A 10 -2.88 -2.68 4.97
C GLY A 10 -2.31 -2.24 6.32
N ASN A 11 -2.95 -2.61 7.43
CA ASN A 11 -2.44 -2.28 8.75
C ASN A 11 -1.07 -2.92 9.01
N ALA A 12 -0.76 -4.01 8.31
CA ALA A 12 0.55 -4.65 8.44
C ALA A 12 1.69 -3.77 7.93
N LEU A 13 1.37 -2.72 7.17
CA LEU A 13 2.38 -1.80 6.65
C LEU A 13 2.62 -0.60 7.56
N ALA A 14 2.00 -0.56 8.76
CA ALA A 14 2.07 0.62 9.63
C ALA A 14 3.51 1.03 9.93
N GLY A 15 4.38 0.06 10.21
CA GLY A 15 5.78 0.34 10.53
C GLY A 15 6.52 0.98 9.37
N GLU A 16 6.39 0.40 8.18
CA GLU A 16 7.06 0.91 6.98
C GLU A 16 6.52 2.28 6.59
N LEU A 17 5.20 2.45 6.69
CA LEU A 17 4.58 3.73 6.33
C LEU A 17 5.02 4.83 7.28
N SER A 18 5.23 4.52 8.57
CA SER A 18 5.65 5.53 9.54
C SER A 18 7.08 6.03 9.28
N GLU A 19 7.89 5.28 8.54
CA GLU A 19 9.23 5.73 8.15
C GLU A 19 9.19 6.71 6.98
N VAL A 20 8.10 6.72 6.23
CA VAL A 20 7.96 7.55 5.03
C VAL A 20 7.11 8.78 5.31
N PHE A 21 6.04 8.59 6.06
CA PHE A 21 5.06 9.63 6.34
C PHE A 21 5.09 9.99 7.82
N SER A 22 4.85 11.27 8.12
CA SER A 22 4.91 11.75 9.51
C SER A 22 3.64 11.49 10.28
N GLN A 23 2.63 10.88 9.65
CA GLN A 23 1.34 10.65 10.31
C GLN A 23 0.92 9.20 10.12
N GLU A 24 -0.11 8.78 10.87
CA GLU A 24 -0.64 7.43 10.80
C GLU A 24 -1.35 7.23 9.47
N MET A 25 -0.75 6.46 8.58
CA MET A 25 -1.26 6.28 7.23
C MET A 25 -2.32 5.19 7.11
N THR A 26 -2.41 4.28 8.07
CA THR A 26 -3.37 3.18 7.95
C THR A 26 -4.82 3.67 8.03
N VAL A 27 -5.05 4.86 8.60
CA VAL A 27 -6.38 5.46 8.65
C VAL A 27 -6.59 6.51 7.55
N ALA A 28 -5.56 6.79 6.75
CA ALA A 28 -5.70 7.71 5.62
C ALA A 28 -6.57 7.06 4.55
N ARG A 29 -7.43 7.85 3.92
CA ARG A 29 -8.30 7.32 2.87
C ARG A 29 -7.60 7.37 1.54
N VAL A 30 -7.77 6.31 0.76
CA VAL A 30 -7.15 6.15 -0.56
C VAL A 30 -8.25 5.92 -1.57
N ALA A 31 -8.25 6.67 -2.64
CA ALA A 31 -9.18 6.48 -3.74
C ALA A 31 -8.49 5.67 -4.83
N CYS A 32 -9.11 4.57 -5.23
CA CYS A 32 -8.59 3.73 -6.30
C CYS A 32 -8.75 4.42 -7.65
N GLY A 33 -7.67 4.51 -8.41
CA GLY A 33 -7.71 5.10 -9.76
C GLY A 33 -8.42 4.21 -10.78
N GLY A 34 -8.69 2.95 -10.43
CA GLY A 34 -9.37 2.02 -11.32
C GLY A 34 -10.86 1.96 -11.10
N CYS A 35 -11.31 1.63 -9.88
CA CYS A 35 -12.73 1.44 -9.61
C CYS A 35 -13.39 2.61 -8.87
N GLY A 36 -12.60 3.58 -8.40
CA GLY A 36 -13.13 4.74 -7.71
C GLY A 36 -13.48 4.52 -6.24
N ALA A 37 -13.31 3.32 -5.73
CA ALA A 37 -13.63 3.04 -4.33
C ALA A 37 -12.71 3.81 -3.39
N VAL A 38 -13.25 4.28 -2.28
CA VAL A 38 -12.50 5.00 -1.26
C VAL A 38 -12.51 4.18 0.01
N GLU A 39 -11.32 3.84 0.51
CA GLU A 39 -11.19 3.05 1.73
C GLU A 39 -10.03 3.58 2.54
N GLN A 40 -10.02 3.28 3.84
CA GLN A 40 -8.83 3.51 4.63
C GLN A 40 -7.74 2.57 4.12
N LEU A 41 -6.49 3.07 4.09
CA LEU A 41 -5.37 2.28 3.59
C LEU A 41 -5.27 0.94 4.30
N GLY A 42 -5.51 0.93 5.62
CA GLY A 42 -5.44 -0.31 6.40
C GLY A 42 -6.45 -1.36 6.00
N ALA A 43 -7.51 -0.99 5.30
CA ALA A 43 -8.54 -1.93 4.85
C ALA A 43 -8.20 -2.58 3.52
N ASP A 44 -7.25 -2.03 2.78
CA ASP A 44 -6.83 -2.61 1.51
C ASP A 44 -5.93 -3.83 1.73
N HIS A 45 -5.65 -4.56 0.67
CA HIS A 45 -4.87 -5.79 0.75
C HIS A 45 -3.39 -5.51 0.51
N ALA A 46 -2.56 -5.88 1.46
CA ALA A 46 -1.12 -5.72 1.34
C ALA A 46 -0.47 -7.06 1.02
N TYR A 47 0.46 -7.04 0.07
CA TYR A 47 1.24 -8.21 -0.31
C TYR A 47 2.69 -7.89 0.01
N ILE A 48 3.25 -8.62 0.95
CA ILE A 48 4.62 -8.40 1.41
C ILE A 48 5.53 -9.44 0.76
N GLN A 49 6.46 -8.94 -0.04
CA GLN A 49 7.41 -9.79 -0.74
C GLN A 49 8.74 -9.05 -0.76
N THR A 50 9.66 -9.50 0.10
CA THR A 50 10.96 -8.84 0.23
C THR A 50 11.68 -8.78 -1.11
N PRO A 51 12.25 -7.62 -1.50
CA PRO A 51 12.40 -6.40 -0.69
C PRO A 51 11.26 -5.41 -0.86
N GLY A 52 10.11 -5.81 -1.34
CA GLY A 52 9.05 -4.88 -1.66
C GLY A 52 7.72 -5.21 -1.00
N MET A 53 6.83 -4.25 -1.07
CA MET A 53 5.48 -4.36 -0.56
C MET A 53 4.53 -3.72 -1.55
N VAL A 54 3.38 -4.37 -1.78
CA VAL A 54 2.38 -3.89 -2.74
C VAL A 54 1.05 -3.80 -2.01
N LEU A 55 0.38 -2.65 -2.13
CA LEU A 55 -0.97 -2.47 -1.62
C LEU A 55 -1.93 -2.50 -2.79
N ARG A 56 -2.96 -3.37 -2.72
CA ARG A 56 -3.97 -3.49 -3.77
C ARG A 56 -5.33 -3.13 -3.22
N CYS A 57 -6.15 -2.55 -4.09
CA CYS A 57 -7.54 -2.21 -3.76
C CYS A 57 -8.29 -3.46 -3.33
N CYS A 58 -9.01 -3.39 -2.21
CA CYS A 58 -9.76 -4.53 -1.72
C CYS A 58 -11.04 -4.79 -2.54
N HIS A 59 -11.38 -3.92 -3.48
CA HIS A 59 -12.55 -4.06 -4.33
C HIS A 59 -12.23 -4.56 -5.74
N CYS A 60 -11.18 -4.04 -6.36
CA CYS A 60 -10.87 -4.39 -7.76
C CYS A 60 -9.47 -4.98 -7.94
N ASP A 61 -8.69 -5.04 -6.87
CA ASP A 61 -7.34 -5.62 -6.88
C ASP A 61 -6.31 -4.81 -7.66
N ARG A 62 -6.63 -3.57 -8.05
CA ARG A 62 -5.65 -2.71 -8.70
C ARG A 62 -4.53 -2.36 -7.71
N VAL A 63 -3.31 -2.32 -8.20
CA VAL A 63 -2.17 -1.87 -7.38
C VAL A 63 -2.33 -0.38 -7.09
N LEU A 64 -2.36 -0.03 -5.81
CA LEU A 64 -2.52 1.36 -5.37
C LEU A 64 -1.20 1.98 -4.97
N LEU A 65 -0.35 1.21 -4.31
CA LEU A 65 0.89 1.71 -3.76
C LEU A 65 1.92 0.59 -3.81
N VAL A 66 3.15 0.96 -4.14
CA VAL A 66 4.28 0.03 -4.13
C VAL A 66 5.40 0.69 -3.35
N MET A 67 6.00 -0.05 -2.42
CA MET A 67 7.20 0.39 -1.71
C MET A 67 8.28 -0.67 -1.86
N PHE A 68 9.52 -0.25 -2.11
CA PHE A 68 10.62 -1.19 -2.15
C PHE A 68 11.94 -0.48 -1.90
N LEU A 69 12.92 -1.27 -1.48
CA LEU A 69 14.26 -0.74 -1.25
C LEU A 69 15.02 -0.69 -2.57
N ALA A 70 15.53 0.48 -2.90
CA ALA A 70 16.39 0.71 -4.06
C ALA A 70 17.75 1.11 -3.52
N GLY A 71 18.60 0.13 -3.29
CA GLY A 71 19.86 0.35 -2.57
C GLY A 71 19.58 0.62 -1.10
N ASP A 72 19.96 1.80 -0.61
CA ASP A 72 19.71 2.20 0.77
C ASP A 72 18.53 3.17 0.89
N ARG A 73 17.75 3.35 -0.18
CA ARG A 73 16.64 4.29 -0.20
C ARG A 73 15.32 3.55 -0.36
N LEU A 74 14.31 4.01 0.35
CA LEU A 74 12.96 3.48 0.20
C LEU A 74 12.26 4.24 -0.92
N ARG A 75 11.83 3.51 -1.94
CA ARG A 75 11.11 4.10 -3.07
C ARG A 75 9.63 3.78 -2.94
N VAL A 76 8.79 4.80 -3.13
CA VAL A 76 7.35 4.68 -3.01
C VAL A 76 6.71 5.17 -4.30
N SER A 77 5.80 4.36 -4.84
CA SER A 77 5.00 4.74 -6.01
C SER A 77 3.53 4.70 -5.62
N LEU A 78 2.79 5.75 -5.97
CA LEU A 78 1.36 5.87 -5.72
C LEU A 78 0.56 5.89 -7.02
N ALA A 79 1.13 5.36 -8.09
CA ALA A 79 0.60 5.54 -9.45
C ALA A 79 -0.81 4.98 -9.65
N GLY A 80 -1.22 3.99 -8.83
CA GLY A 80 -2.56 3.40 -8.96
C GLY A 80 -3.63 4.11 -8.17
N SER A 81 -3.27 5.09 -7.35
CA SER A 81 -4.21 5.83 -6.51
C SER A 81 -4.62 7.11 -7.21
N GLU A 82 -5.92 7.46 -7.12
CA GLU A 82 -6.41 8.73 -7.61
C GLU A 82 -5.96 9.85 -6.69
N TRP A 83 -6.10 9.64 -5.40
CA TRP A 83 -5.63 10.56 -4.37
C TRP A 83 -5.53 9.83 -3.03
N ILE A 84 -4.77 10.41 -2.13
CA ILE A 84 -4.67 9.98 -0.73
C ILE A 84 -4.96 11.19 0.13
N ASP A 85 -5.85 10.98 1.09
CA ASP A 85 -6.31 12.05 1.99
C ASP A 85 -5.46 12.00 3.27
N LEU A 86 -4.54 12.92 3.37
CA LEU A 86 -3.60 12.99 4.49
C LEU A 86 -4.13 13.83 5.64
#